data_093472b88b842a3775c7fe36975bb2e4
#
_entry.id   093472b88b842a3775c7fe36975bb2e4
#
_cell.length_a   1.000
_cell.length_b   1.000
_cell.length_c   1.000
_cell.angle_alpha   90.00
_cell.angle_beta   90.00
_cell.angle_gamma   90.00
#
_symmetry.space_group_name_H-M   'P 1'
#
loop_
_entity.id
_entity.type
_entity.pdbx_description
1 polymer ?
#
loop_
_entity_poly.entity_id
_entity_poly.type
_entity_poly.pdbx_seq_one_letter_code
_entity_poly.pdbx_strand_id
1 'polypeptide(L)'
;VTAVVDMPNTNPFTSDQKTFADKVKIATSKSVVDFGVGINVEPGLVDRPWFDTIPSAFWKLYPYGITSEDYFGLAEQVLSKTKKPLVIHGEHPDFMDDKPLTNLADHTDNRLKAEPECLSRMPPSPYLHIAHLSTFEGFKRKPSLATSEVCPHHLLLNLDICHSINCKVDPPLRTKLDNQGLYKAFKEGQIPILASDHAPHTVDEKESSTPPSGMPGVETMVPL
;
A
#
# COMPACT_ATOMS: atom_id res chain seq x y z
N VAL A 1 -10.77 10.63 -15.23
CA VAL A 1 -10.72 10.47 -13.76
C VAL A 1 -11.80 11.34 -13.16
N THR A 2 -12.69 10.74 -12.36
CA THR A 2 -13.81 11.46 -11.71
C THR A 2 -13.57 11.69 -10.22
N ALA A 3 -12.77 10.85 -9.60
CA ALA A 3 -12.36 10.96 -8.20
C ALA A 3 -10.95 10.42 -8.00
N VAL A 4 -10.26 10.92 -6.97
CA VAL A 4 -8.97 10.43 -6.52
C VAL A 4 -9.01 10.16 -5.03
N VAL A 5 -8.18 9.24 -4.55
CA VAL A 5 -8.07 8.93 -3.12
C VAL A 5 -6.61 9.06 -2.71
N ASP A 6 -6.36 9.88 -1.69
CA ASP A 6 -5.02 10.25 -1.28
C ASP A 6 -4.58 9.50 -0.01
N MET A 7 -3.35 8.95 -0.05
CA MET A 7 -2.77 8.20 1.04
C MET A 7 -2.24 9.11 2.16
N PRO A 8 -2.24 8.65 3.43
CA PRO A 8 -1.86 9.48 4.58
C PRO A 8 -0.35 9.62 4.81
N ASN A 9 0.50 9.00 4.00
CA ASN A 9 1.97 8.97 4.14
C ASN A 9 2.69 10.23 3.64
N THR A 10 2.06 11.36 3.80
CA THR A 10 2.65 12.68 3.50
C THR A 10 3.50 13.19 4.66
N ASN A 11 4.23 14.29 4.46
CA ASN A 11 4.95 14.97 5.55
C ASN A 11 4.26 16.32 5.86
N PRO A 12 3.61 16.46 7.03
CA PRO A 12 3.40 15.44 8.06
C PRO A 12 2.44 14.32 7.64
N PHE A 13 2.49 13.17 8.33
CA PHE A 13 1.48 12.13 8.21
C PHE A 13 0.08 12.66 8.52
N THR A 14 -0.94 12.15 7.81
CA THR A 14 -2.33 12.44 8.13
C THR A 14 -2.81 11.43 9.19
N SER A 15 -2.62 11.73 10.48
CA SER A 15 -2.89 10.81 11.60
C SER A 15 -3.84 11.37 12.66
N ASP A 16 -4.25 12.64 12.54
CA ASP A 16 -5.16 13.30 13.47
C ASP A 16 -6.15 14.25 12.77
N GLN A 17 -7.07 14.83 13.56
CA GLN A 17 -8.08 15.76 13.04
C GLN A 17 -7.47 17.00 12.38
N LYS A 18 -6.36 17.51 12.93
CA LYS A 18 -5.72 18.72 12.42
C LYS A 18 -5.06 18.44 11.06
N THR A 19 -4.21 17.44 10.97
CA THR A 19 -3.53 17.06 9.71
C THR A 19 -4.53 16.63 8.64
N PHE A 20 -5.63 15.98 9.02
CA PHE A 20 -6.74 15.66 8.13
C PHE A 20 -7.41 16.93 7.60
N ALA A 21 -7.78 17.88 8.48
CA ALA A 21 -8.43 19.13 8.08
C ALA A 21 -7.52 19.99 7.20
N ASP A 22 -6.23 20.07 7.51
CA ASP A 22 -5.25 20.80 6.70
C ASP A 22 -5.14 20.20 5.28
N LYS A 23 -5.09 18.86 5.18
CA LYS A 23 -5.06 18.16 3.88
C LYS A 23 -6.34 18.36 3.08
N VAL A 24 -7.52 18.23 3.71
CA VAL A 24 -8.81 18.51 3.08
C VAL A 24 -8.88 19.94 2.56
N LYS A 25 -8.41 20.91 3.34
CA LYS A 25 -8.35 22.33 2.90
C LYS A 25 -7.49 22.51 1.64
N ILE A 26 -6.32 21.87 1.58
CA ILE A 26 -5.45 21.91 0.41
C ILE A 26 -6.15 21.26 -0.80
N ALA A 27 -6.70 20.06 -0.62
CA ALA A 27 -7.39 19.35 -1.68
C ALA A 27 -8.60 20.15 -2.22
N THR A 28 -9.43 20.70 -1.33
CA THR A 28 -10.57 21.55 -1.71
C THR A 28 -10.17 22.76 -2.56
N SER A 29 -8.98 23.32 -2.30
CA SER A 29 -8.52 24.50 -3.04
C SER A 29 -7.86 24.18 -4.39
N LYS A 30 -7.42 22.94 -4.62
CA LYS A 30 -6.59 22.57 -5.77
C LYS A 30 -7.18 21.46 -6.63
N SER A 31 -8.02 20.58 -6.09
CA SER A 31 -8.57 19.45 -6.83
C SER A 31 -9.61 19.94 -7.85
N VAL A 32 -9.55 19.37 -9.04
CA VAL A 32 -10.53 19.57 -10.12
C VAL A 32 -11.46 18.36 -10.27
N VAL A 33 -11.33 17.38 -9.39
CA VAL A 33 -12.14 16.16 -9.33
C VAL A 33 -12.53 15.90 -7.88
N ASP A 34 -13.49 15.03 -7.65
CA ASP A 34 -13.81 14.56 -6.29
C ASP A 34 -12.60 13.90 -5.65
N PHE A 35 -12.48 14.00 -4.33
CA PHE A 35 -11.35 13.41 -3.63
C PHE A 35 -11.75 12.78 -2.29
N GLY A 36 -11.01 11.76 -1.89
CA GLY A 36 -11.05 11.16 -0.57
C GLY A 36 -9.68 11.26 0.11
N VAL A 37 -9.67 11.39 1.43
CA VAL A 37 -8.44 11.45 2.23
C VAL A 37 -8.43 10.30 3.23
N GLY A 38 -7.35 9.53 3.24
CA GLY A 38 -7.09 8.48 4.22
C GLY A 38 -6.48 9.03 5.51
N ILE A 39 -6.60 8.27 6.59
CA ILE A 39 -5.96 8.55 7.87
C ILE A 39 -5.06 7.37 8.26
N ASN A 40 -3.84 7.67 8.69
CA ASN A 40 -2.90 6.68 9.18
C ASN A 40 -3.37 6.06 10.49
N VAL A 41 -3.29 4.74 10.59
CA VAL A 41 -3.60 3.98 11.80
C VAL A 41 -2.38 3.98 12.71
N GLU A 42 -2.58 4.46 13.92
CA GLU A 42 -1.57 4.50 14.98
C GLU A 42 -2.14 3.89 16.28
N PRO A 43 -1.30 3.44 17.22
CA PRO A 43 -1.76 2.95 18.51
C PRO A 43 -2.68 3.97 19.21
N GLY A 44 -3.79 3.50 19.76
CA GLY A 44 -4.79 4.34 20.43
C GLY A 44 -5.72 5.13 19.50
N LEU A 45 -5.63 4.96 18.18
CA LEU A 45 -6.51 5.64 17.21
C LEU A 45 -7.98 5.37 17.49
N VAL A 46 -8.34 4.11 17.73
CA VAL A 46 -9.74 3.66 17.91
C VAL A 46 -10.39 4.20 19.19
N ASP A 47 -9.60 4.72 20.12
CA ASP A 47 -10.06 5.32 21.37
C ASP A 47 -10.20 6.85 21.29
N ARG A 48 -9.86 7.42 20.14
CA ARG A 48 -10.00 8.86 19.90
C ARG A 48 -11.50 9.22 19.76
N PRO A 49 -11.96 10.29 20.43
CA PRO A 49 -13.38 10.68 20.40
C PRO A 49 -13.95 10.95 18.99
N TRP A 50 -13.08 11.26 18.05
CA TRP A 50 -13.41 11.60 16.67
C TRP A 50 -13.33 10.40 15.69
N PHE A 51 -12.90 9.21 16.15
CA PHE A 51 -12.67 8.05 15.28
C PHE A 51 -13.88 7.72 14.41
N ASP A 52 -15.07 7.64 15.00
CA ASP A 52 -16.29 7.27 14.24
C ASP A 52 -16.88 8.44 13.43
N THR A 53 -16.54 9.68 13.76
CA THR A 53 -17.17 10.88 13.19
C THR A 53 -16.35 11.57 12.11
N ILE A 54 -15.04 11.35 12.06
CA ILE A 54 -14.18 11.98 11.05
C ILE A 54 -14.54 11.47 9.65
N PRO A 55 -14.72 12.34 8.65
CA PRO A 55 -15.17 11.94 7.32
C PRO A 55 -14.02 11.41 6.44
N SER A 56 -13.12 10.59 7.02
CA SER A 56 -12.08 9.91 6.24
C SER A 56 -12.69 8.95 5.23
N ALA A 57 -12.05 8.82 4.06
CA ALA A 57 -12.44 7.84 3.06
C ALA A 57 -12.10 6.40 3.49
N PHE A 58 -10.98 6.24 4.20
CA PHE A 58 -10.48 4.95 4.68
C PHE A 58 -9.48 5.14 5.82
N TRP A 59 -9.12 4.05 6.48
CA TRP A 59 -8.01 3.91 7.41
C TRP A 59 -6.84 3.22 6.72
N LYS A 60 -5.62 3.69 6.91
CA LYS A 60 -4.42 3.09 6.30
C LYS A 60 -3.47 2.59 7.37
N LEU A 61 -3.10 1.31 7.29
CA LEU A 61 -2.14 0.68 8.20
C LEU A 61 -0.86 0.33 7.44
N TYR A 62 0.26 0.77 7.98
CA TYR A 62 1.61 0.49 7.49
C TYR A 62 2.38 -0.40 8.46
N PRO A 63 3.28 -1.27 7.97
CA PRO A 63 4.08 -2.18 8.80
C PRO A 63 5.37 -1.55 9.35
N TYR A 64 5.66 -0.29 9.02
CA TYR A 64 6.93 0.36 9.35
C TYR A 64 6.99 0.84 10.79
N GLY A 65 8.08 0.51 11.51
CA GLY A 65 8.32 0.97 12.87
C GLY A 65 7.35 0.43 13.92
N ILE A 66 6.70 -0.69 13.63
CA ILE A 66 5.69 -1.34 14.48
C ILE A 66 6.01 -2.83 14.63
N THR A 67 5.70 -3.41 15.78
CA THR A 67 5.83 -4.86 15.98
C THR A 67 4.75 -5.62 15.21
N SER A 68 4.97 -6.90 14.92
CA SER A 68 3.95 -7.72 14.28
C SER A 68 2.70 -7.89 15.16
N GLU A 69 2.86 -7.97 16.47
CA GLU A 69 1.75 -8.05 17.42
C GLU A 69 0.87 -6.79 17.35
N ASP A 70 1.49 -5.60 17.40
CA ASP A 70 0.77 -4.34 17.27
C ASP A 70 0.11 -4.17 15.90
N TYR A 71 0.80 -4.56 14.83
CA TYR A 71 0.27 -4.45 13.46
C TYR A 71 -1.04 -5.24 13.30
N PHE A 72 -1.04 -6.51 13.69
CA PHE A 72 -2.24 -7.35 13.60
C PHE A 72 -3.31 -6.93 14.62
N GLY A 73 -2.88 -6.57 15.85
CA GLY A 73 -3.79 -6.06 16.88
C GLY A 73 -4.51 -4.78 16.46
N LEU A 74 -3.83 -3.83 15.81
CA LEU A 74 -4.45 -2.62 15.27
C LEU A 74 -5.41 -2.93 14.12
N ALA A 75 -5.07 -3.87 13.25
CA ALA A 75 -5.97 -4.30 12.17
C ALA A 75 -7.29 -4.85 12.74
N GLU A 76 -7.22 -5.73 13.73
CA GLU A 76 -8.39 -6.30 14.40
C GLU A 76 -9.22 -5.22 15.12
N GLN A 77 -8.57 -4.32 15.86
CA GLN A 77 -9.24 -3.23 16.57
C GLN A 77 -10.01 -2.32 15.62
N VAL A 78 -9.38 -1.88 14.53
CA VAL A 78 -10.02 -1.02 13.52
C VAL A 78 -11.18 -1.76 12.86
N LEU A 79 -10.98 -2.97 12.37
CA LEU A 79 -12.01 -3.76 11.68
C LEU A 79 -13.20 -4.10 12.56
N SER A 80 -13.02 -4.21 13.89
CA SER A 80 -14.10 -4.47 14.82
C SER A 80 -14.98 -3.23 15.11
N LYS A 81 -14.43 -2.02 14.95
CA LYS A 81 -15.09 -0.76 15.37
C LYS A 81 -15.62 0.08 14.19
N THR A 82 -15.23 -0.17 12.95
CA THR A 82 -15.61 0.66 11.81
C THR A 82 -16.17 -0.17 10.66
N LYS A 83 -17.02 0.50 9.84
CA LYS A 83 -17.45 0.00 8.53
C LYS A 83 -16.74 0.71 7.36
N LYS A 84 -15.78 1.57 7.65
CA LYS A 84 -14.94 2.17 6.62
C LYS A 84 -13.84 1.19 6.22
N PRO A 85 -13.35 1.23 4.97
CA PRO A 85 -12.24 0.37 4.55
C PRO A 85 -11.00 0.57 5.43
N LEU A 86 -10.39 -0.53 5.87
CA LEU A 86 -9.02 -0.57 6.35
C LEU A 86 -8.14 -1.01 5.18
N VAL A 87 -7.36 -0.09 4.66
CA VAL A 87 -6.39 -0.33 3.59
C VAL A 87 -5.05 -0.66 4.24
N ILE A 88 -4.52 -1.84 3.97
CA ILE A 88 -3.23 -2.25 4.53
C ILE A 88 -2.12 -2.22 3.47
N HIS A 89 -0.90 -1.89 3.91
CA HIS A 89 0.31 -2.30 3.22
C HIS A 89 0.62 -3.73 3.70
N GLY A 90 0.40 -4.70 2.82
CA GLY A 90 0.27 -6.11 3.19
C GLY A 90 1.61 -6.83 3.40
N GLU A 91 2.61 -6.24 4.02
CA GLU A 91 3.87 -6.89 4.39
C GLU A 91 3.96 -7.10 5.90
N HIS A 92 4.43 -8.28 6.30
CA HIS A 92 4.57 -8.67 7.71
C HIS A 92 5.82 -8.03 8.32
N PRO A 93 5.70 -7.26 9.42
CA PRO A 93 6.85 -6.53 9.99
C PRO A 93 8.10 -7.38 10.23
N ASP A 94 7.96 -8.59 10.77
CA ASP A 94 9.09 -9.46 11.12
C ASP A 94 9.85 -10.03 9.91
N PHE A 95 9.27 -9.92 8.71
CA PHE A 95 9.88 -10.37 7.46
C PHE A 95 10.30 -9.21 6.55
N MET A 96 10.36 -8.01 7.11
CA MET A 96 10.88 -6.81 6.45
C MET A 96 12.27 -6.52 7.03
N ASP A 97 13.31 -6.99 6.32
CA ASP A 97 14.69 -6.82 6.80
C ASP A 97 15.25 -5.46 6.34
N ASP A 98 15.69 -4.66 7.29
CA ASP A 98 16.28 -3.34 7.06
C ASP A 98 17.79 -3.39 6.75
N LYS A 99 18.30 -4.54 6.28
CA LYS A 99 19.70 -4.65 5.84
C LYS A 99 20.06 -3.63 4.78
N PRO A 100 21.30 -3.14 4.78
CA PRO A 100 21.77 -2.27 3.71
C PRO A 100 21.55 -2.91 2.34
N LEU A 101 20.91 -2.17 1.44
CA LEU A 101 20.65 -2.64 0.07
C LEU A 101 21.86 -2.32 -0.80
N THR A 102 22.40 -3.34 -1.46
CA THR A 102 23.47 -3.15 -2.44
C THR A 102 22.93 -3.14 -3.87
N ASN A 103 21.76 -3.74 -4.08
CA ASN A 103 21.08 -3.79 -5.36
C ASN A 103 19.56 -4.04 -5.17
N LEU A 104 18.81 -4.03 -6.27
CA LEU A 104 17.36 -4.23 -6.24
C LEU A 104 16.96 -5.64 -5.81
N ALA A 105 17.77 -6.66 -6.13
CA ALA A 105 17.46 -8.05 -5.74
C ALA A 105 17.50 -8.22 -4.21
N ASP A 106 18.46 -7.60 -3.53
CA ASP A 106 18.54 -7.61 -2.06
C ASP A 106 17.24 -7.07 -1.42
N HIS A 107 16.67 -6.02 -2.01
CA HIS A 107 15.41 -5.45 -1.55
C HIS A 107 14.25 -6.47 -1.62
N THR A 108 14.19 -7.24 -2.69
CA THR A 108 13.18 -8.29 -2.87
C THR A 108 13.43 -9.48 -1.95
N ASP A 109 14.68 -9.95 -1.86
CA ASP A 109 15.05 -11.12 -1.06
C ASP A 109 14.82 -10.89 0.44
N ASN A 110 15.11 -9.68 0.92
CA ASN A 110 14.85 -9.27 2.30
C ASN A 110 13.36 -9.27 2.66
N ARG A 111 12.45 -9.29 1.67
CA ARG A 111 11.00 -9.22 1.87
C ARG A 111 10.23 -10.34 1.16
N LEU A 112 10.91 -11.45 0.81
CA LEU A 112 10.32 -12.52 0.00
C LEU A 112 9.06 -13.12 0.62
N LYS A 113 9.03 -13.27 1.95
CA LYS A 113 7.91 -13.87 2.69
C LYS A 113 6.95 -12.83 3.29
N ALA A 114 7.31 -11.56 3.25
CA ALA A 114 6.59 -10.52 4.00
C ALA A 114 5.10 -10.46 3.62
N GLU A 115 4.77 -10.41 2.34
CA GLU A 115 3.38 -10.33 1.88
C GLU A 115 2.59 -11.62 2.11
N PRO A 116 3.04 -12.83 1.68
CA PRO A 116 2.30 -14.07 1.91
C PRO A 116 2.03 -14.35 3.40
N GLU A 117 3.01 -14.11 4.27
CA GLU A 117 2.86 -14.35 5.71
C GLU A 117 1.93 -13.32 6.36
N CYS A 118 2.00 -12.05 5.94
CA CYS A 118 1.06 -11.04 6.40
C CYS A 118 -0.38 -11.42 6.06
N LEU A 119 -0.64 -11.70 4.78
CA LEU A 119 -2.01 -11.93 4.30
C LEU A 119 -2.63 -13.21 4.86
N SER A 120 -1.82 -14.23 5.15
CA SER A 120 -2.31 -15.46 5.80
C SER A 120 -2.79 -15.26 7.24
N ARG A 121 -2.34 -14.20 7.92
CA ARG A 121 -2.68 -13.87 9.31
C ARG A 121 -3.79 -12.83 9.45
N MET A 122 -4.11 -12.10 8.39
CA MET A 122 -5.15 -11.06 8.45
C MET A 122 -6.53 -11.67 8.67
N PRO A 123 -7.37 -11.05 9.52
CA PRO A 123 -8.73 -11.53 9.74
C PRO A 123 -9.59 -11.34 8.48
N PRO A 124 -10.53 -12.27 8.22
CA PRO A 124 -11.47 -12.11 7.11
C PRO A 124 -12.47 -10.98 7.42
N SER A 125 -12.49 -9.97 6.56
CA SER A 125 -13.42 -8.85 6.69
C SER A 125 -13.75 -8.25 5.33
N PRO A 126 -15.02 -7.89 5.04
CA PRO A 126 -15.38 -7.16 3.83
C PRO A 126 -14.92 -5.69 3.84
N TYR A 127 -14.44 -5.22 4.98
CA TYR A 127 -13.86 -3.87 5.13
C TYR A 127 -12.33 -3.88 5.05
N LEU A 128 -11.70 -5.05 4.89
CA LEU A 128 -10.27 -5.15 4.64
C LEU A 128 -9.98 -4.96 3.16
N HIS A 129 -9.07 -4.06 2.84
CA HIS A 129 -8.54 -3.84 1.50
C HIS A 129 -7.02 -3.98 1.49
N ILE A 130 -6.51 -4.77 0.57
CA ILE A 130 -5.08 -5.02 0.40
C ILE A 130 -4.59 -4.15 -0.75
N ALA A 131 -3.77 -3.15 -0.43
CA ALA A 131 -3.15 -2.29 -1.42
C ALA A 131 -2.06 -3.04 -2.19
N HIS A 132 -1.83 -2.65 -3.44
CA HIS A 132 -0.67 -2.96 -4.28
C HIS A 132 -0.12 -4.41 -4.12
N LEU A 133 -0.96 -5.44 -4.29
CA LEU A 133 -0.50 -6.84 -4.30
C LEU A 133 0.72 -7.01 -5.21
N SER A 134 1.78 -7.62 -4.67
CA SER A 134 3.05 -7.80 -5.35
C SER A 134 3.39 -9.26 -5.66
N THR A 135 2.85 -10.21 -4.88
CA THR A 135 3.12 -11.65 -5.05
C THR A 135 1.86 -12.44 -5.42
N PHE A 136 2.01 -13.44 -6.28
CA PHE A 136 0.89 -14.35 -6.60
C PHE A 136 0.56 -15.27 -5.40
N GLU A 137 1.56 -15.61 -4.57
CA GLU A 137 1.32 -16.37 -3.35
C GLU A 137 0.52 -15.56 -2.32
N GLY A 138 0.82 -14.27 -2.15
CA GLY A 138 0.04 -13.35 -1.32
C GLY A 138 -1.41 -13.28 -1.78
N PHE A 139 -1.65 -13.14 -3.09
CA PHE A 139 -3.00 -13.19 -3.65
C PHE A 139 -3.76 -14.47 -3.26
N LYS A 140 -3.13 -15.64 -3.33
CA LYS A 140 -3.76 -16.92 -2.95
C LYS A 140 -4.04 -17.03 -1.45
N ARG A 141 -3.24 -16.40 -0.60
CA ARG A 141 -3.37 -16.43 0.86
C ARG A 141 -4.23 -15.31 1.44
N LYS A 142 -4.64 -14.34 0.62
CA LYS A 142 -5.47 -13.25 1.13
C LYS A 142 -6.78 -13.76 1.72
N PRO A 143 -7.30 -13.11 2.78
CA PRO A 143 -8.60 -13.45 3.34
C PRO A 143 -9.72 -13.41 2.30
N SER A 144 -10.63 -14.38 2.31
CA SER A 144 -11.65 -14.56 1.27
C SER A 144 -12.61 -13.38 1.08
N LEU A 145 -12.87 -12.61 2.15
CA LEU A 145 -13.75 -11.45 2.10
C LEU A 145 -13.01 -10.14 1.77
N ALA A 146 -11.67 -10.13 1.83
CA ALA A 146 -10.90 -8.93 1.56
C ALA A 146 -10.89 -8.58 0.08
N THR A 147 -11.05 -7.30 -0.23
CA THR A 147 -10.77 -6.75 -1.56
C THR A 147 -9.28 -6.51 -1.73
N SER A 148 -8.83 -6.39 -2.98
CA SER A 148 -7.42 -6.12 -3.28
C SER A 148 -7.26 -5.39 -4.59
N GLU A 149 -6.13 -4.73 -4.74
CA GLU A 149 -5.71 -4.02 -5.95
C GLU A 149 -4.31 -4.44 -6.40
N VAL A 150 -4.01 -4.22 -7.65
CA VAL A 150 -2.66 -4.35 -8.22
C VAL A 150 -2.23 -3.03 -8.85
N CYS A 151 -0.92 -2.86 -9.02
CA CYS A 151 -0.35 -1.69 -9.66
C CYS A 151 0.31 -2.06 -10.99
N PRO A 152 0.40 -1.13 -11.97
CA PRO A 152 1.04 -1.38 -13.25
C PRO A 152 2.44 -1.99 -13.13
N HIS A 153 3.25 -1.48 -12.20
CA HIS A 153 4.61 -1.96 -11.99
C HIS A 153 4.66 -3.40 -11.48
N HIS A 154 3.71 -3.84 -10.64
CA HIS A 154 3.65 -5.25 -10.20
C HIS A 154 3.06 -6.20 -11.26
N LEU A 155 2.33 -5.68 -12.25
CA LEU A 155 1.83 -6.47 -13.37
C LEU A 155 2.86 -6.63 -14.49
N LEU A 156 3.70 -5.60 -14.73
CA LEU A 156 4.53 -5.51 -15.93
C LEU A 156 6.04 -5.57 -15.66
N LEU A 157 6.49 -5.14 -14.48
CA LEU A 157 7.91 -5.09 -14.14
C LEU A 157 8.28 -6.21 -13.17
N ASN A 158 9.48 -6.77 -13.35
CA ASN A 158 10.03 -7.81 -12.50
C ASN A 158 11.56 -7.72 -12.49
N LEU A 159 12.21 -8.56 -11.69
CA LEU A 159 13.68 -8.57 -11.56
C LEU A 159 14.42 -8.99 -12.81
N ASP A 160 13.78 -9.65 -13.80
CA ASP A 160 14.45 -10.05 -15.05
C ASP A 160 14.65 -8.88 -16.01
N ILE A 161 13.82 -7.83 -15.88
CA ILE A 161 13.82 -6.68 -16.80
C ILE A 161 14.15 -5.36 -16.13
N CYS A 162 14.05 -5.28 -14.83
CA CYS A 162 14.30 -4.06 -14.04
C CYS A 162 15.46 -4.32 -13.07
N HIS A 163 16.67 -3.88 -13.43
CA HIS A 163 17.89 -4.12 -12.66
C HIS A 163 18.39 -2.88 -11.93
N SER A 164 17.92 -1.69 -12.33
CA SER A 164 18.31 -0.43 -11.71
C SER A 164 17.68 -0.26 -10.35
N ILE A 165 18.42 0.30 -9.39
CA ILE A 165 17.90 0.71 -8.09
C ILE A 165 16.78 1.76 -8.23
N ASN A 166 16.70 2.44 -9.37
CA ASN A 166 15.61 3.37 -9.68
C ASN A 166 14.24 2.69 -9.74
N CYS A 167 14.22 1.36 -9.94
CA CYS A 167 13.02 0.53 -9.87
C CYS A 167 12.60 0.14 -8.44
N LYS A 168 13.28 0.66 -7.42
CA LYS A 168 12.91 0.40 -6.02
C LYS A 168 11.50 0.92 -5.72
N VAL A 169 10.64 0.04 -5.22
CA VAL A 169 9.24 0.30 -4.83
C VAL A 169 8.89 -0.58 -3.64
N ASP A 170 7.94 -0.18 -2.82
CA ASP A 170 7.41 -0.95 -1.70
C ASP A 170 5.91 -1.25 -1.90
N PRO A 171 5.49 -2.53 -1.92
CA PRO A 171 6.30 -3.76 -1.89
C PRO A 171 7.26 -3.88 -3.07
N PRO A 172 8.38 -4.67 -2.93
CA PRO A 172 9.36 -4.77 -4.00
C PRO A 172 8.80 -5.41 -5.28
N LEU A 173 9.45 -5.14 -6.41
CA LEU A 173 9.24 -5.92 -7.63
C LEU A 173 9.61 -7.39 -7.37
N ARG A 174 8.85 -8.29 -7.94
CA ARG A 174 8.96 -9.73 -7.71
C ARG A 174 9.45 -10.47 -8.96
N THR A 175 9.21 -11.76 -8.99
CA THR A 175 9.59 -12.64 -10.11
C THR A 175 8.65 -12.48 -11.29
N LYS A 176 9.10 -12.93 -12.46
CA LYS A 176 8.22 -13.03 -13.65
C LYS A 176 7.00 -13.92 -13.42
N LEU A 177 7.12 -14.94 -12.58
CA LEU A 177 6.00 -15.83 -12.25
C LEU A 177 4.92 -15.10 -11.42
N ASP A 178 5.33 -14.22 -10.51
CA ASP A 178 4.40 -13.38 -9.78
C ASP A 178 3.64 -12.44 -10.72
N ASN A 179 4.35 -11.74 -11.63
CA ASN A 179 3.67 -10.90 -12.63
C ASN A 179 2.65 -11.69 -13.45
N GLN A 180 3.03 -12.86 -13.97
CA GLN A 180 2.13 -13.70 -14.79
C GLN A 180 0.90 -14.14 -14.00
N GLY A 181 1.08 -14.54 -12.75
CA GLY A 181 -0.01 -14.97 -11.87
C GLY A 181 -0.96 -13.81 -11.54
N LEU A 182 -0.41 -12.65 -11.14
CA LEU A 182 -1.21 -11.46 -10.84
C LEU A 182 -1.90 -10.91 -12.09
N TYR A 183 -1.22 -10.87 -13.23
CA TYR A 183 -1.81 -10.42 -14.50
C TYR A 183 -2.97 -11.32 -14.94
N LYS A 184 -2.83 -12.64 -14.79
CA LYS A 184 -3.91 -13.58 -15.06
C LYS A 184 -5.09 -13.34 -14.12
N ALA A 185 -4.86 -13.23 -12.82
CA ALA A 185 -5.91 -12.97 -11.82
C ALA A 185 -6.62 -11.63 -12.08
N PHE A 186 -5.88 -10.60 -12.49
CA PHE A 186 -6.44 -9.30 -12.88
C PHE A 186 -7.33 -9.44 -14.13
N LYS A 187 -6.85 -10.08 -15.20
CA LYS A 187 -7.62 -10.30 -16.42
C LYS A 187 -8.88 -11.13 -16.22
N GLU A 188 -8.86 -12.06 -15.31
CA GLU A 188 -10.01 -12.90 -14.94
C GLU A 188 -10.98 -12.21 -13.97
N GLY A 189 -10.70 -10.94 -13.58
CA GLY A 189 -11.54 -10.16 -12.68
C GLY A 189 -11.46 -10.60 -11.21
N GLN A 190 -10.51 -11.46 -10.85
CA GLN A 190 -10.29 -11.92 -9.47
C GLN A 190 -9.63 -10.82 -8.61
N ILE A 191 -8.88 -9.92 -9.26
CA ILE A 191 -8.39 -8.66 -8.69
C ILE A 191 -9.04 -7.54 -9.48
N PRO A 192 -10.14 -6.95 -9.00
CA PRO A 192 -10.96 -6.06 -9.85
C PRO A 192 -10.46 -4.61 -9.91
N ILE A 193 -9.43 -4.26 -9.15
CA ILE A 193 -8.96 -2.88 -9.00
C ILE A 193 -7.53 -2.76 -9.51
N LEU A 194 -7.31 -1.78 -10.39
CA LEU A 194 -5.99 -1.29 -10.79
C LEU A 194 -5.77 0.07 -10.12
N ALA A 195 -4.73 0.17 -9.30
CA ALA A 195 -4.35 1.42 -8.62
C ALA A 195 -3.03 1.95 -9.17
N SER A 196 -2.83 3.26 -9.11
CA SER A 196 -1.61 3.87 -9.64
C SER A 196 -0.40 3.68 -8.74
N ASP A 197 -0.61 3.68 -7.44
CA ASP A 197 0.45 3.81 -6.42
C ASP A 197 1.49 4.87 -6.82
N HIS A 198 0.98 6.05 -7.22
CA HIS A 198 1.79 7.12 -7.82
C HIS A 198 2.66 7.78 -6.77
N ALA A 199 3.93 7.41 -6.75
CA ALA A 199 4.93 7.94 -5.84
C ALA A 199 6.19 8.37 -6.62
N PRO A 200 6.14 9.49 -7.38
CA PRO A 200 7.25 9.94 -8.19
C PRO A 200 8.36 10.55 -7.34
N HIS A 201 9.60 10.33 -7.76
CA HIS A 201 10.80 10.93 -7.21
C HIS A 201 11.65 11.51 -8.33
N THR A 202 12.43 12.52 -8.01
CA THR A 202 13.39 13.08 -8.96
C THR A 202 14.52 12.10 -9.26
N VAL A 203 15.21 12.29 -10.38
CA VAL A 203 16.37 11.45 -10.74
C VAL A 203 17.44 11.53 -9.65
N ASP A 204 17.74 12.72 -9.14
CA ASP A 204 18.74 12.93 -8.09
C ASP A 204 18.39 12.19 -6.80
N GLU A 205 17.11 12.14 -6.42
CA GLU A 205 16.64 11.35 -5.26
C GLU A 205 16.85 9.86 -5.50
N LYS A 206 16.51 9.36 -6.69
CA LYS A 206 16.64 7.94 -7.06
C LYS A 206 18.10 7.50 -7.21
N GLU A 207 19.01 8.39 -7.57
CA GLU A 207 20.45 8.14 -7.71
C GLU A 207 21.22 8.43 -6.41
N SER A 208 20.54 8.81 -5.33
CA SER A 208 21.17 9.05 -4.04
C SER A 208 21.70 7.74 -3.41
N SER A 209 22.53 7.88 -2.38
CA SER A 209 23.05 6.72 -1.60
C SER A 209 21.95 5.93 -0.88
N THR A 210 20.79 6.54 -0.67
CA THR A 210 19.61 5.95 -0.03
C THR A 210 18.36 6.22 -0.87
N PRO A 211 18.23 5.58 -2.04
CA PRO A 211 17.14 5.87 -2.96
C PRO A 211 15.78 5.58 -2.32
N PRO A 212 14.83 6.52 -2.38
CA PRO A 212 13.48 6.30 -1.89
C PRO A 212 12.75 5.26 -2.73
N SER A 213 11.81 4.54 -2.09
CA SER A 213 10.88 3.66 -2.79
C SER A 213 9.75 4.46 -3.44
N GLY A 214 9.36 4.09 -4.66
CA GLY A 214 8.24 4.70 -5.38
C GLY A 214 8.45 4.79 -6.88
N MET A 215 7.35 4.75 -7.61
CA MET A 215 7.30 4.84 -9.08
C MET A 215 6.16 5.76 -9.55
N PRO A 216 6.29 6.44 -10.72
CA PRO A 216 5.20 7.19 -11.32
C PRO A 216 4.19 6.23 -11.98
N GLY A 217 3.10 5.90 -11.30
CA GLY A 217 2.10 4.94 -11.76
C GLY A 217 0.96 5.53 -12.61
N VAL A 218 0.70 6.85 -12.52
CA VAL A 218 -0.45 7.47 -13.24
C VAL A 218 -0.30 7.37 -14.75
N GLU A 219 0.89 7.59 -15.29
CA GLU A 219 1.15 7.56 -16.72
C GLU A 219 1.02 6.16 -17.34
N THR A 220 1.27 5.11 -16.53
CA THR A 220 1.25 3.72 -16.99
C THR A 220 -0.07 3.02 -16.76
N MET A 221 -0.94 3.55 -15.89
CA MET A 221 -2.22 2.93 -15.55
C MET A 221 -3.26 2.98 -16.69
N VAL A 222 -3.28 4.06 -17.47
CA VAL A 222 -4.31 4.26 -18.52
C VAL A 222 -4.06 3.42 -19.78
N PRO A 223 -2.81 3.18 -20.22
CA PRO A 223 -2.54 2.32 -21.38
C PRO A 223 -2.74 0.82 -21.15
N LEU A 224 -2.92 0.36 -19.92
CA LEU A 224 -3.17 -1.03 -19.56
C LEU A 224 -4.63 -1.42 -19.78
#